data_19bfdaf2bff73727bdf0eeb3170c6164
#
_entry.id   19bfdaf2bff73727bdf0eeb3170c6164
#
_cell.length_a   1.000
_cell.length_b   1.000
_cell.length_c   1.000
_cell.angle_alpha   90.00
_cell.angle_beta   90.00
_cell.angle_gamma   90.00
#
_symmetry.space_group_name_H-M   'P 1'
#
loop_
_entity.id
_entity.type
_entity.pdbx_description
1 polymer ?
#
loop_
_entity_poly.entity_id
_entity_poly.type
_entity_poly.pdbx_seq_one_letter_code
_entity_poly.pdbx_strand_id
1 'polypeptide(L)'
;MASTKELLNNPTSVGVWSVDPKQSTIGFTSKLMWGLASIKGHFTEFSGDGQITETQTFFGRMDIQTASIDTGVHKRDEHLRSADFFDARRFPGIGVVVTSAESIDGDTVDLRAQLTVKGATAPLPLRTEVAVLDDRAVRLRAQATIDRKEFGVGGNFMGLVPDKATISGDVVFRRAG
;
A
#
# COMPACT_ATOMS: atom_id res chain seq x y z
N MET A 1 -24.94 1.47 5.94
CA MET A 1 -23.58 1.97 5.57
C MET A 1 -23.62 2.54 4.15
N ALA A 2 -23.04 3.70 3.95
CA ALA A 2 -22.94 4.28 2.62
C ALA A 2 -22.05 3.39 1.73
N SER A 3 -22.48 3.18 0.49
CA SER A 3 -21.68 2.45 -0.50
C SER A 3 -20.59 3.35 -1.09
N THR A 4 -19.61 2.75 -1.75
CA THR A 4 -18.58 3.50 -2.48
C THR A 4 -19.21 4.46 -3.50
N LYS A 5 -20.26 4.02 -4.17
CA LYS A 5 -20.97 4.84 -5.15
C LYS A 5 -21.64 6.04 -4.50
N GLU A 6 -22.23 5.86 -3.33
CA GLU A 6 -22.82 6.96 -2.55
C GLU A 6 -21.75 7.94 -2.09
N LEU A 7 -20.60 7.43 -1.66
CA LEU A 7 -19.47 8.29 -1.30
C LEU A 7 -19.01 9.14 -2.48
N LEU A 8 -18.78 8.53 -3.63
CA LEU A 8 -18.30 9.25 -4.81
C LEU A 8 -19.34 10.24 -5.35
N ASN A 9 -20.61 9.94 -5.21
CA ASN A 9 -21.70 10.82 -5.66
C ASN A 9 -22.06 11.92 -4.65
N ASN A 10 -21.53 11.86 -3.45
CA ASN A 10 -21.83 12.84 -2.40
C ASN A 10 -20.97 14.10 -2.60
N PRO A 11 -21.59 15.28 -2.85
CA PRO A 11 -20.82 16.51 -3.02
C PRO A 11 -19.93 16.85 -1.83
N THR A 12 -20.27 16.39 -0.62
CA THR A 12 -19.45 16.62 0.58
C THR A 12 -18.17 15.79 0.59
N SER A 13 -18.05 14.78 -0.27
CA SER A 13 -16.85 13.96 -0.41
C SER A 13 -15.77 14.60 -1.28
N VAL A 14 -16.14 15.59 -2.07
CA VAL A 14 -15.20 16.32 -2.94
C VAL A 14 -14.17 17.05 -2.08
N GLY A 15 -12.90 16.91 -2.44
CA GLY A 15 -11.80 17.59 -1.75
C GLY A 15 -10.62 16.69 -1.48
N VAL A 16 -9.76 17.14 -0.59
CA VAL A 16 -8.51 16.46 -0.23
C VAL A 16 -8.74 15.56 0.99
N TRP A 17 -8.19 14.37 0.89
CA TRP A 17 -8.21 13.35 1.93
C TRP A 17 -6.76 13.00 2.29
N SER A 18 -6.47 12.84 3.55
CA SER A 18 -5.13 12.49 4.02
C SER A 18 -5.15 11.20 4.83
N VAL A 19 -4.08 10.42 4.71
CA VAL A 19 -3.93 9.18 5.49
C VAL A 19 -3.79 9.51 6.98
N ASP A 20 -4.54 8.79 7.80
CA ASP A 20 -4.36 8.77 9.25
C ASP A 20 -3.41 7.63 9.61
N PRO A 21 -2.13 7.90 9.85
CA PRO A 21 -1.15 6.84 10.08
C PRO A 21 -1.38 6.08 11.39
N LYS A 22 -2.08 6.67 12.34
CA LYS A 22 -2.39 6.00 13.62
C LYS A 22 -3.45 4.91 13.49
N GLN A 23 -4.29 5.01 12.46
CA GLN A 23 -5.34 4.03 12.19
C GLN A 23 -5.06 3.19 10.94
N SER A 24 -3.84 3.28 10.42
CA SER A 24 -3.47 2.64 9.16
C SER A 24 -2.30 1.69 9.35
N THR A 25 -2.27 0.62 8.56
CA THR A 25 -1.20 -0.37 8.53
C THR A 25 -0.83 -0.69 7.09
N ILE A 26 0.47 -0.69 6.80
CA ILE A 26 1.01 -1.15 5.53
C ILE A 26 1.98 -2.27 5.82
N GLY A 27 1.72 -3.44 5.27
CA GLY A 27 2.48 -4.63 5.59
C GLY A 27 2.76 -5.53 4.40
N PHE A 28 3.55 -6.54 4.66
CA PHE A 28 3.84 -7.58 3.69
C PHE A 28 4.03 -8.92 4.38
N THR A 29 3.85 -9.97 3.60
CA THR A 29 4.14 -11.34 4.03
C THR A 29 4.94 -12.03 2.93
N SER A 30 6.05 -12.65 3.30
CA SER A 30 6.84 -13.51 2.42
C SER A 30 6.91 -14.89 3.03
N LYS A 31 6.51 -15.89 2.26
CA LYS A 31 6.60 -17.29 2.70
C LYS A 31 7.99 -17.82 2.42
N LEU A 32 8.57 -18.54 3.38
CA LEU A 32 9.88 -19.17 3.28
C LEU A 32 9.74 -20.69 3.28
N MET A 33 10.78 -21.39 2.80
CA MET A 33 10.86 -22.86 2.91
C MET A 33 9.58 -23.54 2.38
N TRP A 34 9.15 -23.16 1.18
CA TRP A 34 7.94 -23.69 0.53
C TRP A 34 6.66 -23.57 1.36
N GLY A 35 6.55 -22.52 2.17
CA GLY A 35 5.37 -22.24 2.98
C GLY A 35 5.41 -22.80 4.40
N LEU A 36 6.50 -23.44 4.80
CA LEU A 36 6.66 -23.93 6.18
C LEU A 36 6.92 -22.82 7.18
N ALA A 37 7.44 -21.67 6.71
CA ALA A 37 7.66 -20.49 7.53
C ALA A 37 7.21 -19.25 6.77
N SER A 38 6.98 -18.16 7.48
CA SER A 38 6.66 -16.87 6.88
C SER A 38 7.33 -15.73 7.63
N ILE A 39 7.74 -14.72 6.88
CA ILE A 39 8.15 -13.42 7.42
C ILE A 39 6.98 -12.46 7.22
N LYS A 40 6.55 -11.85 8.30
CA LYS A 40 5.58 -10.76 8.29
C LYS A 40 6.28 -9.49 8.74
N GLY A 41 6.04 -8.42 8.00
CA GLY A 41 6.60 -7.12 8.34
C GLY A 41 5.60 -6.02 8.04
N HIS A 42 5.91 -4.85 8.56
CA HIS A 42 5.17 -3.63 8.28
C HIS A 42 6.11 -2.44 8.21
N PHE A 43 5.60 -1.34 7.69
CA PHE A 43 6.31 -0.07 7.65
C PHE A 43 5.70 0.85 8.70
N THR A 44 6.54 1.44 9.53
CA THR A 44 6.08 2.28 10.66
C THR A 44 5.94 3.76 10.30
N GLU A 45 6.52 4.18 9.17
CA GLU A 45 6.48 5.58 8.74
C GLU A 45 6.00 5.67 7.29
N PHE A 46 4.86 6.29 7.10
CA PHE A 46 4.26 6.54 5.79
C PHE A 46 3.30 7.71 5.88
N SER A 47 3.03 8.30 4.73
CA SER A 47 2.04 9.35 4.55
C SER A 47 1.31 9.13 3.24
N GLY A 48 0.21 9.84 3.03
CA GLY A 48 -0.49 9.77 1.78
C GLY A 48 -1.62 10.78 1.71
N ASP A 49 -1.97 11.12 0.47
CA ASP A 49 -3.06 12.03 0.17
C ASP A 49 -3.93 11.42 -0.92
N GLY A 50 -5.21 11.75 -0.88
CA GLY A 50 -6.16 11.45 -1.93
C GLY A 50 -6.98 12.67 -2.27
N GLN A 51 -7.55 12.67 -3.45
CA GLN A 51 -8.47 13.71 -3.89
C GLN A 51 -9.65 13.09 -4.60
N ILE A 52 -10.85 13.49 -4.21
CA ILE A 52 -12.07 13.21 -4.93
C ILE A 52 -12.47 14.50 -5.64
N THR A 53 -12.59 14.41 -6.96
CA THR A 53 -12.92 15.57 -7.81
C THR A 53 -14.43 15.72 -7.96
N GLU A 54 -14.86 16.90 -8.46
CA GLU A 54 -16.26 17.16 -8.79
C GLU A 54 -16.81 16.23 -9.87
N THR A 55 -15.92 15.66 -10.70
CA THR A 55 -16.28 14.68 -11.72
C THR A 55 -16.27 13.25 -11.19
N GLN A 56 -16.25 13.07 -9.86
CA GLN A 56 -16.28 11.77 -9.19
C GLN A 56 -15.07 10.88 -9.52
N THR A 57 -13.94 11.49 -9.80
CA THR A 57 -12.68 10.82 -10.05
C THR A 57 -11.84 10.82 -8.77
N PHE A 58 -11.20 9.70 -8.48
CA PHE A 58 -10.30 9.55 -7.35
C PHE A 58 -8.86 9.47 -7.83
N PHE A 59 -8.00 10.25 -7.21
CA PHE A 59 -6.55 10.16 -7.33
C PHE A 59 -5.97 10.02 -5.94
N GLY A 60 -4.87 9.30 -5.83
CA GLY A 60 -4.23 9.15 -4.53
C GLY A 60 -2.76 8.78 -4.68
N ARG A 61 -2.01 9.09 -3.65
CA ARG A 61 -0.62 8.66 -3.54
C ARG A 61 -0.29 8.30 -2.10
N MET A 62 0.63 7.38 -1.97
CA MET A 62 1.24 7.03 -0.69
C MET A 62 2.75 7.06 -0.82
N ASP A 63 3.39 7.64 0.18
CA ASP A 63 4.83 7.68 0.32
C ASP A 63 5.20 6.92 1.59
N ILE A 64 5.98 5.84 1.43
CA ILE A 64 6.37 4.95 2.51
C ILE A 64 7.87 5.07 2.72
N GLN A 65 8.31 5.29 3.95
CA GLN A 65 9.72 5.32 4.28
C GLN A 65 10.28 3.90 4.28
N THR A 66 11.17 3.63 3.35
CA THR A 66 11.77 2.29 3.19
C THR A 66 12.48 1.83 4.45
N ALA A 67 13.19 2.76 5.12
CA ALA A 67 13.92 2.45 6.34
C ALA A 67 13.04 2.12 7.54
N SER A 68 11.73 2.38 7.46
CA SER A 68 10.78 2.09 8.53
C SER A 68 10.31 0.64 8.59
N ILE A 69 10.88 -0.23 7.77
CA ILE A 69 10.56 -1.65 7.76
C ILE A 69 10.83 -2.30 9.11
N ASP A 70 9.87 -3.05 9.61
CA ASP A 70 9.94 -3.73 10.90
C ASP A 70 9.33 -5.13 10.76
N THR A 71 10.16 -6.14 10.95
CA THR A 71 9.75 -7.56 10.94
C THR A 71 9.84 -8.19 12.33
N GLY A 72 10.18 -7.39 13.35
CA GLY A 72 10.36 -7.87 14.74
C GLY A 72 11.74 -8.44 15.05
N VAL A 73 12.64 -8.52 14.07
CA VAL A 73 14.02 -9.01 14.25
C VAL A 73 14.99 -7.96 13.74
N HIS A 74 15.71 -7.32 14.62
CA HIS A 74 16.57 -6.17 14.30
C HIS A 74 17.61 -6.47 13.21
N LYS A 75 18.33 -7.57 13.31
CA LYS A 75 19.33 -7.97 12.30
C LYS A 75 18.71 -8.22 10.93
N ARG A 76 17.54 -8.80 10.90
CA ARG A 76 16.81 -9.01 9.65
C ARG A 76 16.38 -7.68 9.04
N ASP A 77 15.90 -6.76 9.85
CA ASP A 77 15.49 -5.43 9.39
C ASP A 77 16.67 -4.65 8.83
N GLU A 78 17.83 -4.71 9.47
CA GLU A 78 19.07 -4.11 8.94
C GLU A 78 19.46 -4.71 7.59
N HIS A 79 19.35 -6.02 7.42
CA HIS A 79 19.66 -6.70 6.17
C HIS A 79 18.67 -6.31 5.07
N LEU A 80 17.38 -6.22 5.40
CA LEU A 80 16.35 -5.78 4.45
C LEU A 80 16.56 -4.33 3.98
N ARG A 81 17.09 -3.46 4.84
CA ARG A 81 17.44 -2.07 4.48
C ARG A 81 18.69 -1.98 3.62
N SER A 82 19.53 -3.01 3.59
CA SER A 82 20.81 -3.00 2.89
C SER A 82 20.64 -3.08 1.39
N ALA A 83 21.77 -2.87 0.68
CA ALA A 83 21.84 -2.98 -0.77
C ALA A 83 21.45 -4.35 -1.32
N ASP A 84 21.52 -5.40 -0.51
CA ASP A 84 21.10 -6.75 -0.89
C ASP A 84 19.57 -6.84 -1.12
N PHE A 85 18.79 -5.96 -0.51
CA PHE A 85 17.33 -5.94 -0.62
C PHE A 85 16.82 -4.57 -1.08
N PHE A 86 16.31 -3.75 -0.15
CA PHE A 86 15.66 -2.50 -0.49
C PHE A 86 16.59 -1.34 -0.77
N ASP A 87 17.82 -1.41 -0.32
CA ASP A 87 18.81 -0.33 -0.46
C ASP A 87 18.24 1.03 -0.02
N ALA A 88 17.79 1.09 1.23
CA ALA A 88 17.05 2.23 1.76
C ALA A 88 17.85 3.54 1.75
N ARG A 89 19.18 3.49 1.73
CA ARG A 89 20.03 4.68 1.66
C ARG A 89 19.95 5.35 0.30
N ARG A 90 19.92 4.55 -0.78
CA ARG A 90 19.81 5.06 -2.15
C ARG A 90 18.35 5.31 -2.55
N PHE A 91 17.45 4.52 -2.01
CA PHE A 91 16.03 4.55 -2.34
C PHE A 91 15.21 4.70 -1.04
N PRO A 92 15.17 5.91 -0.47
CA PRO A 92 14.54 6.13 0.84
C PRO A 92 13.01 6.02 0.82
N GLY A 93 12.38 6.09 -0.36
CA GLY A 93 10.92 6.07 -0.48
C GLY A 93 10.41 4.94 -1.36
N ILE A 94 9.30 4.35 -0.93
CA ILE A 94 8.43 3.47 -1.72
C ILE A 94 7.19 4.29 -2.04
N GLY A 95 6.78 4.31 -3.31
CA GLY A 95 5.64 5.10 -3.76
C GLY A 95 4.52 4.24 -4.32
N VAL A 96 3.29 4.60 -4.00
CA VAL A 96 2.08 4.07 -4.65
C VAL A 96 1.30 5.25 -5.20
N VAL A 97 0.99 5.23 -6.48
CA VAL A 97 0.18 6.26 -7.13
C VAL A 97 -1.05 5.61 -7.72
N VAL A 98 -2.23 6.02 -7.25
CA VAL A 98 -3.51 5.59 -7.79
C VAL A 98 -3.95 6.56 -8.86
N THR A 99 -4.15 6.07 -10.08
CA THR A 99 -4.51 6.89 -11.25
C THR A 99 -5.97 6.79 -11.62
N SER A 100 -6.66 5.73 -11.22
CA SER A 100 -8.10 5.59 -11.46
C SER A 100 -8.73 4.61 -10.49
N ALA A 101 -10.03 4.75 -10.31
CA ALA A 101 -10.86 3.86 -9.50
C ALA A 101 -12.13 3.53 -10.26
N GLU A 102 -12.48 2.25 -10.31
CA GLU A 102 -13.70 1.76 -10.94
C GLU A 102 -14.51 0.96 -9.93
N SER A 103 -15.76 1.36 -9.72
CA SER A 103 -16.65 0.64 -8.82
C SER A 103 -17.15 -0.64 -9.49
N ILE A 104 -16.88 -1.78 -8.85
CA ILE A 104 -17.33 -3.09 -9.35
C ILE A 104 -18.67 -3.45 -8.74
N ASP A 105 -18.77 -3.40 -7.42
CA ASP A 105 -19.95 -3.81 -6.66
C ASP A 105 -19.90 -3.14 -5.29
N GLY A 106 -21.02 -2.56 -4.85
CA GLY A 106 -21.24 -2.03 -3.52
C GLY A 106 -20.02 -1.36 -2.86
N ASP A 107 -19.30 -2.16 -2.10
CA ASP A 107 -18.17 -1.73 -1.29
C ASP A 107 -16.80 -2.09 -1.90
N THR A 108 -16.78 -2.66 -3.11
CA THR A 108 -15.55 -3.06 -3.79
C THR A 108 -15.24 -2.15 -4.96
N VAL A 109 -13.98 -1.73 -5.03
CA VAL A 109 -13.45 -0.84 -6.07
C VAL A 109 -12.18 -1.45 -6.64
N ASP A 110 -12.04 -1.47 -7.95
CA ASP A 110 -10.75 -1.72 -8.60
C ASP A 110 -9.97 -0.44 -8.72
N LEU A 111 -8.85 -0.37 -8.01
CA LEU A 111 -7.90 0.71 -8.14
C LEU A 111 -6.81 0.33 -9.14
N ARG A 112 -6.54 1.23 -10.06
CA ARG A 112 -5.34 1.13 -10.91
C ARG A 112 -4.26 2.00 -10.29
N ALA A 113 -3.20 1.34 -9.87
CA ALA A 113 -2.10 2.01 -9.22
C ALA A 113 -0.77 1.64 -9.88
N GLN A 114 0.24 2.41 -9.56
CA GLN A 114 1.63 2.12 -9.88
C GLN A 114 2.42 2.05 -8.60
N LEU A 115 3.20 1.00 -8.45
CA LEU A 115 4.11 0.80 -7.32
C LEU A 115 5.54 1.09 -7.77
N THR A 116 6.23 1.93 -7.02
CA THR A 116 7.65 2.22 -7.23
C THR A 116 8.43 1.75 -6.02
N VAL A 117 9.34 0.81 -6.25
CA VAL A 117 10.25 0.29 -5.23
C VAL A 117 11.65 0.25 -5.83
N LYS A 118 12.64 0.74 -5.10
CA LYS A 118 14.05 0.72 -5.50
C LYS A 118 14.25 1.33 -6.91
N GLY A 119 13.53 2.39 -7.21
CA GLY A 119 13.59 3.09 -8.50
C GLY A 119 12.86 2.41 -9.65
N ALA A 120 12.33 1.22 -9.49
CA ALA A 120 11.57 0.50 -10.51
C ALA A 120 10.05 0.68 -10.28
N THR A 121 9.33 0.95 -11.36
CA THR A 121 7.88 1.18 -11.32
C THR A 121 7.17 0.10 -12.13
N ALA A 122 6.12 -0.48 -11.56
CA ALA A 122 5.28 -1.46 -12.23
C ALA A 122 3.80 -1.24 -11.87
N PRO A 123 2.87 -1.66 -12.75
CA PRO A 123 1.45 -1.60 -12.45
C PRO A 123 1.11 -2.45 -11.22
N LEU A 124 0.21 -1.94 -10.40
CA LEU A 124 -0.30 -2.60 -9.20
C LEU A 124 -1.82 -2.52 -9.20
N PRO A 125 -2.51 -3.49 -9.81
CA PRO A 125 -3.96 -3.55 -9.72
C PRO A 125 -4.37 -3.94 -8.31
N LEU A 126 -5.25 -3.14 -7.69
CA LEU A 126 -5.70 -3.34 -6.31
C LEU A 126 -7.22 -3.47 -6.25
N ARG A 127 -7.70 -4.67 -6.04
CA ARG A 127 -9.09 -4.84 -5.64
C ARG A 127 -9.23 -4.43 -4.19
N THR A 128 -10.01 -3.40 -3.94
CA THR A 128 -10.04 -2.70 -2.67
C THR A 128 -11.44 -2.73 -2.07
N GLU A 129 -11.52 -3.12 -0.81
CA GLU A 129 -12.73 -2.97 -0.02
C GLU A 129 -12.76 -1.57 0.58
N VAL A 130 -13.89 -0.91 0.45
CA VAL A 130 -14.11 0.46 0.94
C VAL A 130 -15.18 0.42 2.03
N ALA A 131 -14.87 0.95 3.20
CA ALA A 131 -15.83 1.15 4.28
C ALA A 131 -15.90 2.62 4.66
N VAL A 132 -17.07 3.21 4.57
CA VAL A 132 -17.32 4.57 5.03
C VAL A 132 -17.52 4.53 6.54
N LEU A 133 -16.57 5.11 7.28
CA LEU A 133 -16.61 5.10 8.75
C LEU A 133 -17.51 6.21 9.30
N ASP A 134 -17.43 7.39 8.68
CA ASP A 134 -18.29 8.54 8.97
C ASP A 134 -18.24 9.50 7.76
N ASP A 135 -18.83 10.68 7.88
CA ASP A 135 -18.86 11.67 6.79
C ASP A 135 -17.49 12.24 6.40
N ARG A 136 -16.43 11.95 7.17
CA ARG A 136 -15.08 12.45 6.97
C ARG A 136 -14.00 11.38 7.01
N ALA A 137 -14.36 10.12 7.14
CA ALA A 137 -13.39 9.04 7.24
C ALA A 137 -13.80 7.83 6.43
N VAL A 138 -12.86 7.27 5.69
CA VAL A 138 -13.04 6.11 4.81
C VAL A 138 -11.89 5.15 5.06
N ARG A 139 -12.19 3.87 5.14
CA ARG A 139 -11.20 2.80 5.29
C ARG A 139 -11.08 2.03 3.99
N LEU A 140 -9.86 1.86 3.52
CA LEU A 140 -9.53 1.08 2.34
C LEU A 140 -8.69 -0.13 2.74
N ARG A 141 -9.09 -1.30 2.31
CA ARG A 141 -8.35 -2.55 2.51
C ARG A 141 -8.06 -3.21 1.18
N ALA A 142 -6.79 -3.49 0.93
CA ALA A 142 -6.35 -4.14 -0.29
C ALA A 142 -5.20 -5.10 -0.03
N GLN A 143 -5.13 -6.15 -0.84
CA GLN A 143 -3.99 -7.07 -0.89
C GLN A 143 -3.61 -7.30 -2.34
N ALA A 144 -2.31 -7.49 -2.58
CA ALA A 144 -1.80 -7.87 -3.88
C ALA A 144 -0.57 -8.76 -3.71
N THR A 145 -0.40 -9.68 -4.66
CA THR A 145 0.82 -10.48 -4.76
C THR A 145 1.71 -9.85 -5.81
N ILE A 146 2.96 -9.59 -5.46
CA ILE A 146 3.97 -9.00 -6.34
C ILE A 146 5.16 -9.94 -6.49
N ASP A 147 5.88 -9.78 -7.60
CA ASP A 147 7.18 -10.38 -7.80
C ASP A 147 8.25 -9.36 -7.42
N ARG A 148 8.97 -9.59 -6.32
CA ARG A 148 9.98 -8.67 -5.81
C ARG A 148 11.13 -8.45 -6.79
N LYS A 149 11.39 -9.39 -7.69
CA LYS A 149 12.43 -9.25 -8.71
C LYS A 149 12.11 -8.18 -9.76
N GLU A 150 10.84 -7.93 -10.03
CA GLU A 150 10.43 -6.85 -10.93
C GLU A 150 10.89 -5.48 -10.42
N PHE A 151 11.11 -5.36 -9.11
CA PHE A 151 11.57 -4.13 -8.48
C PHE A 151 13.06 -4.16 -8.10
N GLY A 152 13.79 -5.17 -8.56
CA GLY A 152 15.21 -5.29 -8.24
C GLY A 152 15.51 -5.65 -6.78
N VAL A 153 14.52 -6.08 -6.01
CA VAL A 153 14.69 -6.59 -4.64
C VAL A 153 15.08 -8.05 -4.74
N GLY A 154 16.32 -8.29 -5.16
CA GLY A 154 16.81 -9.62 -5.55
C GLY A 154 17.55 -10.40 -4.47
N GLY A 155 17.72 -9.83 -3.29
CA GLY A 155 18.42 -10.49 -2.20
C GLY A 155 17.82 -11.85 -1.89
N ASN A 156 18.69 -12.81 -1.64
CA ASN A 156 18.28 -14.17 -1.34
C ASN A 156 19.25 -14.81 -0.34
N PHE A 157 18.72 -15.50 0.64
CA PHE A 157 19.51 -16.23 1.60
C PHE A 157 19.36 -17.74 1.34
N MET A 158 20.40 -18.34 0.77
CA MET A 158 20.46 -19.79 0.49
C MET A 158 19.28 -20.33 -0.36
N GLY A 159 18.73 -19.52 -1.25
CA GLY A 159 17.59 -19.95 -2.07
C GLY A 159 16.25 -20.08 -1.33
N LEU A 160 16.17 -19.62 -0.10
CA LEU A 160 14.99 -19.80 0.75
C LEU A 160 13.96 -18.68 0.65
N VAL A 161 14.31 -17.55 0.03
CA VAL A 161 13.42 -16.40 -0.10
C VAL A 161 12.69 -16.49 -1.44
N PRO A 162 11.37 -16.67 -1.46
CA PRO A 162 10.63 -16.78 -2.71
C PRO A 162 10.54 -15.44 -3.45
N ASP A 163 10.29 -15.50 -4.75
CA ASP A 163 10.14 -14.31 -5.59
C ASP A 163 8.84 -13.56 -5.31
N LYS A 164 7.81 -14.25 -4.89
CA LYS A 164 6.49 -13.67 -4.62
C LYS A 164 6.37 -13.21 -3.18
N ALA A 165 5.77 -12.05 -3.00
CA ALA A 165 5.41 -11.51 -1.70
C ALA A 165 3.98 -10.96 -1.76
N THR A 166 3.25 -11.09 -0.67
CA THR A 166 1.92 -10.49 -0.54
C THR A 166 2.07 -9.16 0.19
N ILE A 167 1.63 -8.09 -0.45
CA ILE A 167 1.54 -6.78 0.18
C ILE A 167 0.11 -6.52 0.62
N SER A 168 -0.05 -5.79 1.70
CA SER A 168 -1.36 -5.44 2.25
C SER A 168 -1.39 -4.00 2.73
N GLY A 169 -2.53 -3.37 2.52
CA GLY A 169 -2.82 -2.05 3.07
C GLY A 169 -4.17 -2.07 3.77
N ASP A 170 -4.21 -1.50 4.95
CA ASP A 170 -5.42 -1.20 5.70
C ASP A 170 -5.30 0.24 6.13
N VAL A 171 -5.88 1.15 5.35
CA VAL A 171 -5.57 2.57 5.41
C VAL A 171 -6.85 3.37 5.63
N VAL A 172 -6.82 4.24 6.62
CA VAL A 172 -7.90 5.21 6.88
C VAL A 172 -7.51 6.56 6.30
N PHE A 173 -8.36 7.07 5.43
CA PHE A 173 -8.27 8.43 4.89
C PHE A 173 -9.27 9.32 5.61
N ARG A 174 -8.83 10.52 5.99
CA ARG A 174 -9.66 11.55 6.57
C ARG A 174 -9.74 12.76 5.66
N ARG A 175 -10.94 13.27 5.48
CA ARG A 175 -11.15 14.48 4.71
C ARG A 175 -10.64 15.69 5.48
N ALA A 176 -9.86 16.52 4.81
CA ALA A 176 -9.45 17.82 5.33
C ALA A 176 -10.68 18.70 5.61
N GLY A 177 -10.73 19.28 6.78
CA GLY A 177 -11.87 20.04 7.30
C GLY A 177 -12.16 21.32 6.59
#